data_8fd5e41a532b6b40e515a59931609e97
#
_entry.id   8fd5e41a532b6b40e515a59931609e97
#
_cell.length_a   1.000
_cell.length_b   1.000
_cell.length_c   1.000
_cell.angle_alpha   90.00
_cell.angle_beta   90.00
_cell.angle_gamma   90.00
#
_symmetry.space_group_name_H-M   'P 1'
#
loop_
_entity.id
_entity.type
_entity.pdbx_description
1 polymer ?
#
loop_
_entity_poly.entity_id
_entity_poly.type
_entity_poly.pdbx_seq_one_letter_code
_entity_poly.pdbx_strand_id
1 'polypeptide(L)'
;MSAWVLPDHVADVLPSEARHIEELRRELLDTARGYGYELVMPPLLEHLESLLTGTGEALDLQTFKLVDQLSGRTLGLRADTTPQVARIDAHLLGRTALTRLCYCGPVLHTRPARPHATREPLQLGAEIYGHAGPEADLEILQLALDCLAAGRATGLQVDLADARIVNRLLQGQALSEAQRHDIHAALATKDASALARLSAGLQPAARDGLLALVDLYGDVSVLDRAASRLPDHPEITQALAQLRWLAEQIPGVAVSFDLGDSRGYAYYSGMRFAIYAKGASDALARGGRYDGVGAVFGHRIDDG
;
A
#
# COMPACT_ATOMS: atom_id res chain seq x y z
N MET A 1 21.49 -13.31 -32.06
CA MET A 1 21.10 -13.33 -30.64
C MET A 1 21.02 -14.77 -30.19
N SER A 2 21.54 -15.09 -29.02
CA SER A 2 21.45 -16.47 -28.48
C SER A 2 19.98 -16.84 -28.23
N ALA A 3 19.58 -18.05 -28.64
CA ALA A 3 18.21 -18.55 -28.41
C ALA A 3 17.83 -18.75 -26.93
N TRP A 4 18.79 -18.56 -26.02
CA TRP A 4 18.69 -18.82 -24.58
C TRP A 4 18.66 -17.56 -23.71
N VAL A 5 18.47 -16.38 -24.30
CA VAL A 5 18.45 -15.12 -23.57
C VAL A 5 17.03 -14.83 -23.08
N LEU A 6 16.89 -14.69 -21.76
CA LEU A 6 15.65 -14.22 -21.12
C LEU A 6 15.50 -12.70 -21.31
N PRO A 7 14.29 -12.15 -21.16
CA PRO A 7 14.08 -10.71 -21.11
C PRO A 7 14.86 -10.06 -19.97
N ASP A 8 15.18 -8.78 -20.13
CA ASP A 8 15.86 -8.01 -19.09
C ASP A 8 15.08 -8.05 -17.78
N HIS A 9 15.76 -8.23 -16.65
CA HIS A 9 15.20 -8.31 -15.30
C HIS A 9 14.25 -9.50 -15.06
N VAL A 10 14.34 -10.56 -15.88
CA VAL A 10 13.72 -11.87 -15.68
C VAL A 10 14.83 -12.90 -15.60
N ALA A 11 14.77 -13.80 -14.64
CA ALA A 11 15.80 -14.81 -14.43
C ALA A 11 15.19 -16.13 -13.95
N ASP A 12 15.83 -17.25 -14.32
CA ASP A 12 15.53 -18.55 -13.72
C ASP A 12 15.97 -18.55 -12.26
N VAL A 13 15.15 -19.13 -11.39
CA VAL A 13 15.49 -19.40 -9.99
C VAL A 13 16.06 -20.81 -9.91
N LEU A 14 17.34 -20.91 -9.53
CA LEU A 14 18.07 -22.20 -9.50
C LEU A 14 17.72 -23.04 -8.26
N PRO A 15 18.02 -24.37 -8.24
CA PRO A 15 17.48 -25.31 -7.25
C PRO A 15 17.67 -24.92 -5.78
N SER A 16 18.84 -24.40 -5.41
CA SER A 16 19.10 -24.00 -4.01
C SER A 16 18.26 -22.81 -3.58
N GLU A 17 18.15 -21.81 -4.43
CA GLU A 17 17.34 -20.62 -4.20
C GLU A 17 15.85 -20.93 -4.28
N ALA A 18 15.42 -21.73 -5.28
CA ALA A 18 14.03 -22.14 -5.43
C ALA A 18 13.51 -22.90 -4.21
N ARG A 19 14.35 -23.80 -3.64
CA ARG A 19 14.02 -24.50 -2.39
C ARG A 19 13.82 -23.53 -1.24
N HIS A 20 14.72 -22.58 -1.06
CA HIS A 20 14.65 -21.59 -0.01
C HIS A 20 13.41 -20.69 -0.14
N ILE A 21 13.09 -20.24 -1.36
CA ILE A 21 11.89 -19.44 -1.62
C ILE A 21 10.61 -20.22 -1.27
N GLU A 22 10.52 -21.50 -1.66
CA GLU A 22 9.34 -22.33 -1.36
C GLU A 22 9.19 -22.61 0.14
N GLU A 23 10.29 -22.83 0.86
CA GLU A 23 10.27 -22.98 2.30
C GLU A 23 9.82 -21.71 3.00
N LEU A 24 10.38 -20.55 2.62
CA LEU A 24 9.97 -19.24 3.11
C LEU A 24 8.49 -18.96 2.82
N ARG A 25 8.04 -19.18 1.57
CA ARG A 25 6.64 -19.03 1.18
C ARG A 25 5.71 -19.81 2.12
N ARG A 26 6.06 -21.04 2.42
CA ARG A 26 5.28 -21.91 3.31
C ARG A 26 5.25 -21.38 4.73
N GLU A 27 6.38 -20.96 5.27
CA GLU A 27 6.49 -20.38 6.61
C GLU A 27 5.64 -19.09 6.74
N LEU A 28 5.68 -18.21 5.76
CA LEU A 28 4.89 -16.99 5.75
C LEU A 28 3.38 -17.25 5.67
N LEU A 29 2.94 -18.21 4.84
CA LEU A 29 1.54 -18.62 4.75
C LEU A 29 1.05 -19.29 6.04
N ASP A 30 1.89 -20.08 6.71
CA ASP A 30 1.58 -20.68 8.00
C ASP A 30 1.48 -19.61 9.10
N THR A 31 2.31 -18.58 9.06
CA THR A 31 2.19 -17.40 9.93
C THR A 31 0.83 -16.71 9.74
N ALA A 32 0.45 -16.40 8.50
CA ALA A 32 -0.86 -15.80 8.21
C ALA A 32 -2.03 -16.70 8.65
N ARG A 33 -1.92 -18.01 8.45
CA ARG A 33 -2.91 -18.98 8.94
C ARG A 33 -3.06 -18.94 10.47
N GLY A 34 -1.96 -18.72 11.20
CA GLY A 34 -1.98 -18.54 12.66
C GLY A 34 -2.84 -17.36 13.13
N TYR A 35 -2.97 -16.33 12.31
CA TYR A 35 -3.87 -15.19 12.53
C TYR A 35 -5.32 -15.42 12.04
N GLY A 36 -5.60 -16.59 11.44
CA GLY A 36 -6.92 -16.94 10.91
C GLY A 36 -7.17 -16.49 9.48
N TYR A 37 -6.11 -16.18 8.71
CA TYR A 37 -6.25 -15.83 7.28
C TYR A 37 -6.50 -17.08 6.43
N GLU A 38 -7.47 -16.98 5.54
CA GLU A 38 -7.81 -17.99 4.54
C GLU A 38 -7.02 -17.71 3.25
N LEU A 39 -6.36 -18.75 2.74
CA LEU A 39 -5.58 -18.62 1.50
C LEU A 39 -6.50 -18.56 0.28
N VAL A 40 -6.28 -17.56 -0.57
CA VAL A 40 -6.87 -17.45 -1.90
C VAL A 40 -5.80 -17.49 -2.99
N MET A 41 -6.13 -18.03 -4.15
CA MET A 41 -5.23 -18.14 -5.29
C MET A 41 -5.89 -17.54 -6.54
N PRO A 42 -5.85 -16.22 -6.72
CA PRO A 42 -6.38 -15.58 -7.91
C PRO A 42 -5.59 -15.98 -9.17
N PRO A 43 -6.22 -15.98 -10.37
CA PRO A 43 -5.52 -16.27 -11.61
C PRO A 43 -4.46 -15.20 -11.93
N LEU A 44 -3.39 -15.60 -12.62
CA LEU A 44 -2.34 -14.66 -13.07
C LEU A 44 -2.86 -13.74 -14.18
N LEU A 45 -3.81 -14.21 -14.97
CA LEU A 45 -4.35 -13.55 -16.16
C LEU A 45 -5.83 -13.24 -15.96
N GLU A 46 -6.24 -12.00 -16.26
CA GLU A 46 -7.62 -11.55 -16.14
C GLU A 46 -7.96 -10.55 -17.26
N HIS A 47 -9.24 -10.30 -17.50
CA HIS A 47 -9.63 -9.20 -18.40
C HIS A 47 -9.09 -7.88 -17.85
N LEU A 48 -8.47 -7.08 -18.72
CA LEU A 48 -7.79 -5.83 -18.31
C LEU A 48 -8.73 -4.90 -17.53
N GLU A 49 -9.98 -4.78 -17.98
CA GLU A 49 -11.00 -3.94 -17.34
C GLU A 49 -11.26 -4.36 -15.88
N SER A 50 -11.37 -5.68 -15.64
CA SER A 50 -11.57 -6.24 -14.30
C SER A 50 -10.34 -6.02 -13.42
N LEU A 51 -9.16 -6.26 -13.97
CA LEU A 51 -7.89 -6.15 -13.23
C LEU A 51 -7.58 -4.72 -12.79
N LEU A 52 -8.00 -3.73 -13.58
CA LEU A 52 -7.75 -2.30 -13.31
C LEU A 52 -8.90 -1.62 -12.56
N THR A 53 -10.00 -2.32 -12.29
CA THR A 53 -11.13 -1.76 -11.56
C THR A 53 -10.69 -1.32 -10.15
N GLY A 54 -10.96 -0.06 -9.79
CA GLY A 54 -10.59 0.49 -8.48
C GLY A 54 -9.10 0.78 -8.29
N THR A 55 -8.29 0.66 -9.35
CA THR A 55 -6.85 0.90 -9.28
C THR A 55 -6.48 2.22 -9.97
N GLY A 56 -5.37 2.83 -9.57
CA GLY A 56 -4.88 4.06 -10.19
C GLY A 56 -4.11 3.82 -11.51
N GLU A 57 -3.85 4.90 -12.25
CA GLU A 57 -3.08 4.90 -13.50
C GLU A 57 -1.70 4.22 -13.38
N ALA A 58 -1.08 4.29 -12.20
CA ALA A 58 0.22 3.68 -11.94
C ALA A 58 0.21 2.16 -12.14
N LEU A 59 -0.87 1.47 -11.76
CA LEU A 59 -0.99 0.02 -11.95
C LEU A 59 -1.22 -0.34 -13.42
N ASP A 60 -1.97 0.47 -14.17
CA ASP A 60 -2.16 0.28 -15.60
C ASP A 60 -0.83 0.32 -16.37
N LEU A 61 0.06 1.26 -16.02
CA LEU A 61 1.39 1.37 -16.61
C LEU A 61 2.32 0.18 -16.27
N GLN A 62 2.11 -0.47 -15.15
CA GLN A 62 2.87 -1.64 -14.72
C GLN A 62 2.34 -2.96 -15.27
N THR A 63 1.12 -2.97 -15.82
CA THR A 63 0.42 -4.17 -16.26
C THR A 63 0.81 -4.56 -17.70
N PHE A 64 1.28 -5.79 -17.90
CA PHE A 64 1.43 -6.37 -19.23
C PHE A 64 0.07 -6.62 -19.87
N LYS A 65 -0.09 -6.17 -21.11
CA LYS A 65 -1.34 -6.28 -21.87
C LYS A 65 -1.17 -7.28 -23.00
N LEU A 66 -2.13 -8.19 -23.15
CA LEU A 66 -2.15 -9.27 -24.13
C LEU A 66 -3.50 -9.27 -24.83
N VAL A 67 -3.55 -9.86 -26.03
CA VAL A 67 -4.82 -10.12 -26.73
C VAL A 67 -5.18 -11.59 -26.57
N ASP A 68 -6.36 -11.85 -26.04
CA ASP A 68 -6.92 -13.21 -25.95
C ASP A 68 -7.28 -13.74 -27.34
N GLN A 69 -6.65 -14.84 -27.72
CA GLN A 69 -6.89 -15.45 -29.04
C GLN A 69 -8.27 -16.09 -29.16
N LEU A 70 -8.96 -16.38 -28.04
CA LEU A 70 -10.29 -16.97 -28.03
C LEU A 70 -11.40 -15.92 -28.18
N SER A 71 -11.28 -14.80 -27.48
CA SER A 71 -12.34 -13.78 -27.41
C SER A 71 -12.00 -12.49 -28.16
N GLY A 72 -10.75 -12.27 -28.52
CA GLY A 72 -10.25 -11.01 -29.08
C GLY A 72 -10.17 -9.87 -28.06
N ARG A 73 -10.47 -10.10 -26.78
CA ARG A 73 -10.45 -9.09 -25.73
C ARG A 73 -9.02 -8.86 -25.21
N THR A 74 -8.81 -7.67 -24.63
CA THR A 74 -7.55 -7.37 -23.95
C THR A 74 -7.52 -8.01 -22.56
N LEU A 75 -6.43 -8.73 -22.29
CA LEU A 75 -6.11 -9.31 -20.99
C LEU A 75 -4.94 -8.58 -20.35
N GLY A 76 -4.86 -8.61 -19.03
CA GLY A 76 -3.72 -8.16 -18.24
C GLY A 76 -3.09 -9.28 -17.44
N LEU A 77 -1.75 -9.28 -17.33
CA LEU A 77 -1.05 -10.04 -16.31
C LEU A 77 -1.01 -9.21 -15.03
N ARG A 78 -1.41 -9.79 -13.92
CA ARG A 78 -1.46 -9.03 -12.64
C ARG A 78 -0.12 -8.43 -12.26
N ALA A 79 -0.11 -7.14 -12.00
CA ALA A 79 1.03 -6.41 -11.44
C ALA A 79 0.92 -6.27 -9.91
N ASP A 80 -0.30 -6.45 -9.36
CA ASP A 80 -0.62 -6.52 -7.94
C ASP A 80 -1.80 -7.47 -7.72
N THR A 81 -1.78 -8.22 -6.64
CA THR A 81 -2.82 -9.22 -6.31
C THR A 81 -3.97 -8.61 -5.51
N THR A 82 -3.75 -7.51 -4.78
CA THR A 82 -4.74 -6.86 -3.91
C THR A 82 -6.09 -6.59 -4.59
N PRO A 83 -6.16 -6.03 -5.82
CA PRO A 83 -7.44 -5.78 -6.49
C PRO A 83 -8.24 -7.07 -6.77
N GLN A 84 -7.54 -8.15 -7.10
CA GLN A 84 -8.19 -9.45 -7.34
C GLN A 84 -8.78 -10.02 -6.05
N VAL A 85 -8.10 -9.84 -4.91
CA VAL A 85 -8.58 -10.31 -3.60
C VAL A 85 -9.79 -9.48 -3.14
N ALA A 86 -9.77 -8.16 -3.35
CA ALA A 86 -10.93 -7.30 -3.10
C ALA A 86 -12.14 -7.74 -3.95
N ARG A 87 -11.94 -8.09 -5.23
CA ARG A 87 -12.99 -8.65 -6.09
C ARG A 87 -13.49 -10.00 -5.57
N ILE A 88 -12.61 -10.86 -5.09
CA ILE A 88 -13.00 -12.16 -4.51
C ILE A 88 -13.90 -11.95 -3.30
N ASP A 89 -13.52 -11.08 -2.38
CA ASP A 89 -14.34 -10.76 -1.21
C ASP A 89 -15.71 -10.20 -1.62
N ALA A 90 -15.71 -9.18 -2.48
CA ALA A 90 -16.93 -8.47 -2.87
C ALA A 90 -17.89 -9.31 -3.71
N HIS A 91 -17.39 -10.10 -4.67
CA HIS A 91 -18.25 -10.81 -5.64
C HIS A 91 -18.43 -12.28 -5.38
N LEU A 92 -17.40 -12.96 -4.88
CA LEU A 92 -17.44 -14.43 -4.77
C LEU A 92 -17.78 -14.89 -3.36
N LEU A 93 -17.20 -14.26 -2.35
CA LEU A 93 -17.48 -14.61 -0.97
C LEU A 93 -18.71 -13.87 -0.43
N GLY A 94 -18.85 -12.57 -0.68
CA GLY A 94 -20.01 -11.77 -0.29
C GLY A 94 -20.35 -11.88 1.20
N ARG A 95 -19.36 -12.08 2.06
CA ARG A 95 -19.56 -12.27 3.51
C ARG A 95 -19.92 -10.95 4.15
N THR A 96 -20.88 -10.96 5.08
CA THR A 96 -21.22 -9.80 5.92
C THR A 96 -20.35 -9.72 7.17
N ALA A 97 -19.70 -10.82 7.54
CA ALA A 97 -18.79 -10.89 8.69
C ALA A 97 -17.37 -10.46 8.30
N LEU A 98 -16.56 -10.22 9.33
CA LEU A 98 -15.11 -10.00 9.19
C LEU A 98 -14.48 -11.10 8.34
N THR A 99 -13.79 -10.71 7.28
CA THR A 99 -13.10 -11.61 6.36
C THR A 99 -11.60 -11.36 6.39
N ARG A 100 -10.81 -12.42 6.55
CA ARG A 100 -9.35 -12.40 6.50
C ARG A 100 -8.88 -13.27 5.35
N LEU A 101 -8.21 -12.68 4.36
CA LEU A 101 -7.69 -13.39 3.19
C LEU A 101 -6.19 -13.16 3.07
N CYS A 102 -5.46 -14.21 2.70
CA CYS A 102 -4.05 -14.09 2.34
C CYS A 102 -3.76 -14.74 0.99
N TYR A 103 -2.66 -14.34 0.40
CA TYR A 103 -2.21 -14.85 -0.89
C TYR A 103 -0.70 -14.85 -0.98
N CYS A 104 -0.15 -15.73 -1.82
CA CYS A 104 1.27 -15.69 -2.18
C CYS A 104 1.45 -16.23 -3.59
N GLY A 105 1.91 -15.39 -4.50
CA GLY A 105 2.11 -15.76 -5.90
C GLY A 105 2.92 -14.73 -6.67
N PRO A 106 3.36 -15.06 -7.90
CA PRO A 106 4.09 -14.13 -8.74
C PRO A 106 3.20 -12.98 -9.21
N VAL A 107 3.80 -11.80 -9.35
CA VAL A 107 3.26 -10.67 -10.08
C VAL A 107 4.25 -10.27 -11.17
N LEU A 108 3.80 -9.61 -12.23
CA LEU A 108 4.66 -9.20 -13.34
C LEU A 108 4.57 -7.70 -13.56
N HIS A 109 5.73 -7.06 -13.61
CA HIS A 109 5.85 -5.63 -13.86
C HIS A 109 6.44 -5.37 -15.25
N THR A 110 5.84 -4.45 -16.01
CA THR A 110 6.38 -4.00 -17.30
C THR A 110 7.77 -3.39 -17.16
N ARG A 111 8.07 -2.81 -16.00
CA ARG A 111 9.36 -2.20 -15.67
C ARG A 111 9.80 -2.63 -14.28
N PRO A 112 11.10 -2.81 -14.06
CA PRO A 112 11.62 -3.07 -12.73
C PRO A 112 11.36 -1.86 -11.82
N ALA A 113 11.02 -2.11 -10.57
CA ALA A 113 10.82 -1.04 -9.58
C ALA A 113 12.12 -0.26 -9.30
N ARG A 114 13.28 -0.89 -9.52
CA ARG A 114 14.63 -0.36 -9.33
C ARG A 114 15.61 -1.01 -10.31
N PRO A 115 16.81 -0.42 -10.53
CA PRO A 115 17.76 -0.91 -11.54
C PRO A 115 18.10 -2.41 -11.47
N HIS A 116 18.08 -3.01 -10.29
CA HIS A 116 18.41 -4.44 -10.11
C HIS A 116 17.24 -5.29 -9.60
N ALA A 117 16.02 -4.73 -9.56
CA ALA A 117 14.83 -5.48 -9.15
C ALA A 117 14.38 -6.42 -10.27
N THR A 118 13.87 -7.59 -9.88
CA THR A 118 13.18 -8.48 -10.82
C THR A 118 11.86 -7.84 -11.29
N ARG A 119 11.45 -8.17 -12.49
CA ARG A 119 10.11 -7.85 -13.01
C ARG A 119 9.08 -8.91 -12.64
N GLU A 120 9.51 -10.01 -12.03
CA GLU A 120 8.65 -11.10 -11.58
C GLU A 120 8.87 -11.36 -10.08
N PRO A 121 8.51 -10.43 -9.20
CA PRO A 121 8.61 -10.67 -7.76
C PRO A 121 7.53 -11.64 -7.29
N LEU A 122 7.85 -12.43 -6.24
CA LEU A 122 6.86 -13.17 -5.48
C LEU A 122 6.23 -12.23 -4.46
N GLN A 123 4.93 -12.02 -4.56
CA GLN A 123 4.15 -11.17 -3.67
C GLN A 123 3.41 -12.02 -2.65
N LEU A 124 3.66 -11.80 -1.35
CA LEU A 124 2.79 -12.23 -0.27
C LEU A 124 1.96 -11.03 0.20
N GLY A 125 0.69 -11.25 0.47
CA GLY A 125 -0.19 -10.23 1.04
C GLY A 125 -1.29 -10.83 1.90
N ALA A 126 -1.89 -9.96 2.72
CA ALA A 126 -3.01 -10.28 3.59
C ALA A 126 -3.95 -9.08 3.65
N GLU A 127 -5.24 -9.35 3.62
CA GLU A 127 -6.31 -8.35 3.55
C GLU A 127 -7.36 -8.64 4.62
N ILE A 128 -7.84 -7.59 5.28
CA ILE A 128 -8.98 -7.66 6.22
C ILE A 128 -10.12 -6.83 5.65
N TYR A 129 -11.32 -7.40 5.59
CA TYR A 129 -12.54 -6.73 5.14
C TYR A 129 -13.60 -6.79 6.24
N GLY A 130 -14.39 -5.70 6.37
CA GLY A 130 -15.51 -5.64 7.30
C GLY A 130 -15.13 -5.26 8.72
N HIS A 131 -14.03 -4.50 8.95
CA HIS A 131 -13.65 -3.97 10.25
C HIS A 131 -13.12 -2.53 10.13
N ALA A 132 -13.85 -1.58 10.68
CA ALA A 132 -13.51 -0.15 10.63
C ALA A 132 -12.50 0.29 11.71
N GLY A 133 -12.37 -0.48 12.79
CA GLY A 133 -11.56 -0.10 13.96
C GLY A 133 -10.05 -0.17 13.71
N PRO A 134 -9.27 0.54 14.52
CA PRO A 134 -7.81 0.55 14.44
C PRO A 134 -7.17 -0.80 14.77
N GLU A 135 -7.93 -1.73 15.34
CA GLU A 135 -7.49 -3.09 15.63
C GLU A 135 -7.15 -3.86 14.35
N ALA A 136 -7.86 -3.60 13.24
CA ALA A 136 -7.51 -4.19 11.93
C ALA A 136 -6.18 -3.64 11.41
N ASP A 137 -5.93 -2.34 11.57
CA ASP A 137 -4.65 -1.72 11.20
C ASP A 137 -3.49 -2.32 12.00
N LEU A 138 -3.71 -2.54 13.32
CA LEU A 138 -2.72 -3.16 14.20
C LEU A 138 -2.46 -4.62 13.81
N GLU A 139 -3.51 -5.41 13.54
CA GLU A 139 -3.39 -6.83 13.18
C GLU A 139 -2.56 -7.01 11.91
N ILE A 140 -2.83 -6.21 10.86
CA ILE A 140 -2.08 -6.26 9.60
C ILE A 140 -0.62 -5.85 9.83
N LEU A 141 -0.36 -4.82 10.64
CA LEU A 141 0.99 -4.39 10.96
C LEU A 141 1.77 -5.46 11.74
N GLN A 142 1.14 -6.09 12.74
CA GLN A 142 1.73 -7.18 13.51
C GLN A 142 2.00 -8.40 12.64
N LEU A 143 1.04 -8.80 11.78
CA LEU A 143 1.23 -9.89 10.85
C LEU A 143 2.42 -9.62 9.90
N ALA A 144 2.55 -8.39 9.39
CA ALA A 144 3.68 -8.02 8.54
C ALA A 144 5.02 -8.13 9.29
N LEU A 145 5.08 -7.69 10.55
CA LEU A 145 6.27 -7.81 11.40
C LEU A 145 6.61 -9.27 11.68
N ASP A 146 5.62 -10.11 12.00
CA ASP A 146 5.80 -11.53 12.26
C ASP A 146 6.25 -12.29 11.01
N CYS A 147 5.70 -11.98 9.85
CA CYS A 147 6.16 -12.51 8.57
C CYS A 147 7.63 -12.14 8.29
N LEU A 148 8.02 -10.89 8.54
CA LEU A 148 9.40 -10.46 8.37
C LEU A 148 10.34 -11.12 9.39
N ALA A 149 9.90 -11.34 10.61
CA ALA A 149 10.64 -12.09 11.63
C ALA A 149 10.81 -13.57 11.24
N ALA A 150 9.75 -14.21 10.74
CA ALA A 150 9.82 -15.56 10.17
C ALA A 150 10.81 -15.62 8.99
N GLY A 151 10.81 -14.61 8.12
CA GLY A 151 11.81 -14.42 7.06
C GLY A 151 13.20 -14.01 7.55
N ARG A 152 13.43 -13.97 8.87
CA ARG A 152 14.71 -13.63 9.52
C ARG A 152 15.23 -12.23 9.18
N ALA A 153 14.35 -11.31 8.82
CA ALA A 153 14.71 -9.90 8.66
C ALA A 153 15.05 -9.30 10.04
N THR A 154 16.11 -8.49 10.09
CA THR A 154 16.61 -7.89 11.33
C THR A 154 16.75 -6.37 11.18
N GLY A 155 16.79 -5.66 12.33
CA GLY A 155 16.91 -4.21 12.32
C GLY A 155 15.71 -3.55 11.63
N LEU A 156 14.51 -4.03 11.97
CA LEU A 156 13.26 -3.52 11.39
C LEU A 156 12.97 -2.12 11.91
N GLN A 157 12.51 -1.27 10.99
CA GLN A 157 11.99 0.06 11.28
C GLN A 157 10.65 0.21 10.57
N VAL A 158 9.64 0.61 11.32
CA VAL A 158 8.31 0.93 10.79
C VAL A 158 8.19 2.43 10.57
N ASP A 159 7.78 2.83 9.39
CA ASP A 159 7.42 4.20 9.06
C ASP A 159 5.89 4.28 8.94
N LEU A 160 5.28 5.17 9.72
CA LEU A 160 3.83 5.34 9.82
C LEU A 160 3.38 6.67 9.21
N ALA A 161 2.26 6.64 8.51
CA ALA A 161 1.60 7.81 7.94
C ALA A 161 0.08 7.63 8.01
N ASP A 162 -0.67 8.70 7.71
CA ASP A 162 -2.12 8.63 7.62
C ASP A 162 -2.64 9.55 6.52
N ALA A 163 -3.29 8.94 5.53
CA ALA A 163 -3.80 9.65 4.35
C ALA A 163 -4.88 10.68 4.69
N ARG A 164 -5.62 10.49 5.80
CA ARG A 164 -6.67 11.42 6.23
C ARG A 164 -6.13 12.83 6.48
N ILE A 165 -4.87 12.97 6.92
CA ILE A 165 -4.28 14.29 7.20
C ILE A 165 -4.22 15.12 5.92
N VAL A 166 -3.61 14.60 4.84
CA VAL A 166 -3.50 15.31 3.57
C VAL A 166 -4.87 15.44 2.91
N ASN A 167 -5.67 14.37 2.90
CA ASN A 167 -7.03 14.39 2.33
C ASN A 167 -7.89 15.47 2.98
N ARG A 168 -7.81 15.64 4.30
CA ARG A 168 -8.56 16.69 5.01
C ARG A 168 -8.12 18.10 4.65
N LEU A 169 -6.82 18.33 4.49
CA LEU A 169 -6.30 19.63 4.06
C LEU A 169 -6.75 20.00 2.63
N LEU A 170 -6.90 19.00 1.76
CA LEU A 170 -7.34 19.21 0.37
C LEU A 170 -8.85 19.18 0.19
N GLN A 171 -9.61 18.78 1.19
CA GLN A 171 -11.07 18.69 1.12
C GLN A 171 -11.70 20.08 0.97
N GLY A 172 -12.63 20.21 0.02
CA GLY A 172 -13.33 21.49 -0.24
C GLY A 172 -12.48 22.56 -0.95
N GLN A 173 -11.22 22.23 -1.31
CA GLN A 173 -10.41 23.13 -2.13
C GLN A 173 -10.79 22.99 -3.61
N ALA A 174 -10.86 24.11 -4.33
CA ALA A 174 -11.13 24.13 -5.77
C ALA A 174 -9.87 23.72 -6.54
N LEU A 175 -9.63 22.41 -6.66
CA LEU A 175 -8.47 21.81 -7.32
C LEU A 175 -8.93 20.87 -8.45
N SER A 176 -8.26 20.96 -9.60
CA SER A 176 -8.34 19.91 -10.62
C SER A 176 -7.59 18.65 -10.18
N GLU A 177 -7.88 17.51 -10.80
CA GLU A 177 -7.15 16.26 -10.55
C GLU A 177 -5.64 16.41 -10.80
N ALA A 178 -5.24 17.12 -11.86
CA ALA A 178 -3.83 17.39 -12.14
C ALA A 178 -3.16 18.20 -11.02
N GLN A 179 -3.81 19.26 -10.52
CA GLN A 179 -3.28 20.04 -9.40
C GLN A 179 -3.19 19.22 -8.12
N ARG A 180 -4.16 18.37 -7.85
CA ARG A 180 -4.13 17.43 -6.71
C ARG A 180 -2.95 16.47 -6.83
N HIS A 181 -2.77 15.88 -8.02
CA HIS A 181 -1.63 15.02 -8.31
C HIS A 181 -0.29 15.73 -8.07
N ASP A 182 -0.13 16.95 -8.57
CA ASP A 182 1.11 17.74 -8.43
C ASP A 182 1.40 18.08 -6.96
N ILE A 183 0.37 18.40 -6.15
CA ILE A 183 0.52 18.63 -4.70
C ILE A 183 1.03 17.35 -4.01
N HIS A 184 0.44 16.20 -4.32
CA HIS A 184 0.89 14.93 -3.75
C HIS A 184 2.31 14.57 -4.18
N ALA A 185 2.68 14.84 -5.44
CA ALA A 185 4.05 14.63 -5.94
C ALA A 185 5.07 15.54 -5.21
N ALA A 186 4.71 16.81 -4.99
CA ALA A 186 5.56 17.75 -4.25
C ALA A 186 5.72 17.34 -2.77
N LEU A 187 4.66 16.85 -2.12
CA LEU A 187 4.73 16.29 -0.76
C LEU A 187 5.63 15.06 -0.70
N ALA A 188 5.47 14.11 -1.63
CA ALA A 188 6.26 12.88 -1.69
C ALA A 188 7.77 13.15 -1.87
N THR A 189 8.12 14.22 -2.56
CA THR A 189 9.52 14.64 -2.79
C THR A 189 10.01 15.70 -1.79
N LYS A 190 9.15 16.13 -0.85
CA LYS A 190 9.45 17.22 0.12
C LYS A 190 9.86 18.54 -0.56
N ASP A 191 9.32 18.82 -1.76
CA ASP A 191 9.59 20.05 -2.50
C ASP A 191 8.74 21.21 -1.97
N ALA A 192 9.26 21.89 -0.94
CA ALA A 192 8.61 23.06 -0.33
C ALA A 192 8.34 24.18 -1.33
N SER A 193 9.22 24.38 -2.31
CA SER A 193 9.10 25.45 -3.31
C SER A 193 7.97 25.16 -4.30
N ALA A 194 7.89 23.93 -4.82
CA ALA A 194 6.79 23.52 -5.66
C ALA A 194 5.46 23.58 -4.89
N LEU A 195 5.46 23.07 -3.66
CA LEU A 195 4.26 23.05 -2.82
C LEU A 195 3.75 24.46 -2.51
N ALA A 196 4.64 25.43 -2.24
CA ALA A 196 4.26 26.82 -2.02
C ALA A 196 3.58 27.46 -3.26
N ARG A 197 4.08 27.15 -4.46
CA ARG A 197 3.46 27.63 -5.71
C ARG A 197 2.09 26.96 -5.95
N LEU A 198 2.01 25.65 -5.79
CA LEU A 198 0.80 24.86 -6.06
C LEU A 198 -0.32 25.20 -5.06
N SER A 199 0.02 25.51 -3.81
CA SER A 199 -0.94 25.81 -2.75
C SER A 199 -1.29 27.29 -2.61
N ALA A 200 -0.71 28.19 -3.41
CA ALA A 200 -0.89 29.65 -3.29
C ALA A 200 -2.36 30.12 -3.36
N GLY A 201 -3.19 29.42 -4.12
CA GLY A 201 -4.63 29.73 -4.28
C GLY A 201 -5.55 29.03 -3.28
N LEU A 202 -5.01 28.21 -2.37
CA LEU A 202 -5.81 27.48 -1.38
C LEU A 202 -6.17 28.39 -0.18
N GLN A 203 -7.16 27.93 0.58
CA GLN A 203 -7.49 28.58 1.86
C GLN A 203 -6.25 28.57 2.78
N PRO A 204 -6.02 29.64 3.58
CA PRO A 204 -4.81 29.79 4.39
C PRO A 204 -4.50 28.57 5.27
N ALA A 205 -5.52 28.02 5.95
CA ALA A 205 -5.33 26.86 6.82
C ALA A 205 -4.87 25.60 6.05
N ALA A 206 -5.37 25.36 4.84
CA ALA A 206 -4.97 24.25 3.99
C ALA A 206 -3.54 24.45 3.47
N ARG A 207 -3.24 25.65 2.95
CA ARG A 207 -1.90 26.00 2.46
C ARG A 207 -0.84 25.85 3.55
N ASP A 208 -1.07 26.46 4.71
CA ASP A 208 -0.11 26.47 5.80
C ASP A 208 0.08 25.06 6.40
N GLY A 209 -1.01 24.27 6.46
CA GLY A 209 -0.97 22.85 6.83
C GLY A 209 -0.14 22.02 5.85
N LEU A 210 -0.35 22.15 4.54
CA LEU A 210 0.42 21.44 3.51
C LEU A 210 1.91 21.79 3.60
N LEU A 211 2.26 23.06 3.75
CA LEU A 211 3.65 23.49 3.92
C LEU A 211 4.28 22.95 5.20
N ALA A 212 3.50 22.86 6.28
CA ALA A 212 3.98 22.26 7.53
C ALA A 212 4.34 20.77 7.37
N LEU A 213 3.63 20.02 6.53
CA LEU A 213 3.87 18.58 6.31
C LEU A 213 5.25 18.27 5.71
N VAL A 214 5.89 19.22 5.04
CA VAL A 214 7.25 19.02 4.50
C VAL A 214 8.25 18.69 5.61
N ASP A 215 8.08 19.29 6.81
CA ASP A 215 8.98 19.14 7.97
C ASP A 215 8.42 18.21 9.06
N LEU A 216 7.19 17.69 8.88
CA LEU A 216 6.53 16.83 9.87
C LEU A 216 6.86 15.35 9.61
N TYR A 217 8.14 15.02 9.80
CA TYR A 217 8.66 13.64 9.81
C TYR A 217 9.67 13.46 10.95
N GLY A 218 9.88 12.22 11.38
CA GLY A 218 10.82 11.83 12.42
C GLY A 218 10.25 10.90 13.46
N ASP A 219 10.70 11.03 14.70
CA ASP A 219 10.24 10.22 15.84
C ASP A 219 8.85 10.65 16.37
N VAL A 220 8.42 10.05 17.47
CA VAL A 220 7.09 10.29 18.06
C VAL A 220 6.82 11.76 18.40
N SER A 221 7.85 12.58 18.62
CA SER A 221 7.69 14.02 18.90
C SER A 221 7.08 14.79 17.72
N VAL A 222 7.13 14.21 16.51
CA VAL A 222 6.49 14.81 15.33
C VAL A 222 4.98 14.93 15.49
N LEU A 223 4.35 14.01 16.23
CA LEU A 223 2.91 14.03 16.46
C LEU A 223 2.48 15.25 17.31
N ASP A 224 3.28 15.64 18.30
CA ASP A 224 3.03 16.84 19.10
C ASP A 224 3.28 18.12 18.30
N ARG A 225 4.32 18.12 17.47
CA ARG A 225 4.57 19.24 16.53
C ARG A 225 3.42 19.37 15.52
N ALA A 226 2.89 18.26 15.03
CA ALA A 226 1.76 18.25 14.11
C ALA A 226 0.50 18.80 14.76
N ALA A 227 0.19 18.39 15.99
CA ALA A 227 -0.96 18.89 16.75
C ALA A 227 -0.92 20.42 16.96
N SER A 228 0.26 21.02 17.00
CA SER A 228 0.42 22.47 17.16
C SER A 228 0.47 23.26 15.84
N ARG A 229 0.75 22.59 14.70
CA ARG A 229 0.99 23.26 13.41
C ARG A 229 -0.12 23.01 12.37
N LEU A 230 -0.83 21.90 12.51
CA LEU A 230 -1.94 21.55 11.60
C LEU A 230 -3.25 22.19 12.11
N PRO A 231 -4.22 22.41 11.22
CA PRO A 231 -5.54 22.89 11.62
C PRO A 231 -6.18 22.00 12.68
N ASP A 232 -6.82 22.60 13.67
CA ASP A 232 -7.63 21.87 14.66
C ASP A 232 -8.87 21.28 13.98
N HIS A 233 -8.79 20.01 13.67
CA HIS A 233 -9.88 19.26 13.02
C HIS A 233 -9.96 17.85 13.59
N PRO A 234 -11.19 17.34 13.90
CA PRO A 234 -11.39 16.04 14.53
C PRO A 234 -10.70 14.88 13.80
N GLU A 235 -10.77 14.84 12.46
CA GLU A 235 -10.11 13.78 11.66
C GLU A 235 -8.58 13.82 11.78
N ILE A 236 -7.98 15.00 11.81
CA ILE A 236 -6.52 15.15 11.99
C ILE A 236 -6.14 14.71 13.39
N THR A 237 -6.86 15.19 14.40
CA THR A 237 -6.64 14.82 15.81
C THR A 237 -6.76 13.31 16.01
N GLN A 238 -7.78 12.69 15.42
CA GLN A 238 -7.99 11.25 15.48
C GLN A 238 -6.87 10.48 14.76
N ALA A 239 -6.43 10.93 13.58
CA ALA A 239 -5.34 10.30 12.86
C ALA A 239 -4.03 10.33 13.67
N LEU A 240 -3.67 11.47 14.26
CA LEU A 240 -2.48 11.59 15.11
C LEU A 240 -2.57 10.70 16.37
N ALA A 241 -3.74 10.62 17.00
CA ALA A 241 -3.97 9.75 18.15
C ALA A 241 -3.85 8.25 17.77
N GLN A 242 -4.39 7.83 16.63
CA GLN A 242 -4.26 6.46 16.14
C GLN A 242 -2.83 6.09 15.80
N LEU A 243 -2.07 6.99 15.14
CA LEU A 243 -0.66 6.75 14.85
C LEU A 243 0.17 6.58 16.13
N ARG A 244 -0.09 7.39 17.16
CA ARG A 244 0.55 7.25 18.48
C ARG A 244 0.20 5.91 19.11
N TRP A 245 -1.08 5.56 19.15
CA TRP A 245 -1.55 4.30 19.70
C TRP A 245 -0.90 3.10 19.00
N LEU A 246 -0.86 3.08 17.64
CA LEU A 246 -0.21 2.01 16.90
C LEU A 246 1.27 1.84 17.27
N ALA A 247 2.01 2.94 17.38
CA ALA A 247 3.42 2.90 17.77
C ALA A 247 3.61 2.31 19.18
N GLU A 248 2.70 2.58 20.12
CA GLU A 248 2.70 2.03 21.48
C GLU A 248 2.40 0.53 21.52
N GLN A 249 1.66 0.00 20.51
CA GLN A 249 1.30 -1.43 20.45
C GLN A 249 2.40 -2.33 19.86
N ILE A 250 3.48 -1.77 19.32
CA ILE A 250 4.61 -2.52 18.73
C ILE A 250 5.92 -2.23 19.48
N PRO A 251 5.99 -2.49 20.81
CA PRO A 251 7.17 -2.19 21.61
C PRO A 251 8.38 -2.97 21.10
N GLY A 252 9.54 -2.35 21.14
CA GLY A 252 10.81 -2.98 20.70
C GLY A 252 11.09 -2.86 19.20
N VAL A 253 10.16 -2.30 18.42
CA VAL A 253 10.39 -1.95 17.01
C VAL A 253 10.65 -0.44 16.91
N ALA A 254 11.65 -0.06 16.12
CA ALA A 254 11.88 1.37 15.85
C ALA A 254 10.73 1.91 14.98
N VAL A 255 10.13 3.02 15.42
CA VAL A 255 9.03 3.65 14.70
C VAL A 255 9.43 5.08 14.32
N SER A 256 9.17 5.42 13.06
CA SER A 256 9.21 6.79 12.53
C SER A 256 7.88 7.16 11.92
N PHE A 257 7.69 8.44 11.68
CA PHE A 257 6.46 8.99 11.10
C PHE A 257 6.82 9.89 9.93
N ASP A 258 6.03 9.86 8.86
CA ASP A 258 6.08 10.85 7.79
C ASP A 258 4.64 11.29 7.44
N LEU A 259 4.20 12.38 8.07
CA LEU A 259 2.82 12.85 7.92
C LEU A 259 2.51 13.46 6.55
N GLY A 260 3.53 13.74 5.76
CA GLY A 260 3.41 14.19 4.36
C GLY A 260 3.64 13.08 3.35
N ASP A 261 3.77 11.81 3.76
CA ASP A 261 3.90 10.72 2.80
C ASP A 261 2.61 10.57 1.99
N SER A 262 2.71 10.88 0.71
CA SER A 262 1.61 10.89 -0.25
C SER A 262 1.72 9.82 -1.33
N ARG A 263 2.64 8.88 -1.20
CA ARG A 263 2.79 7.77 -2.16
C ARG A 263 1.53 6.91 -2.13
N GLY A 264 0.94 6.64 -3.30
CA GLY A 264 -0.32 5.88 -3.41
C GLY A 264 -1.54 6.62 -2.84
N TYR A 265 -1.55 7.96 -2.84
CA TYR A 265 -2.61 8.80 -2.29
C TYR A 265 -4.01 8.48 -2.85
N ALA A 266 -4.10 8.02 -4.09
CA ALA A 266 -5.37 7.70 -4.74
C ALA A 266 -5.99 6.38 -4.22
N TYR A 267 -5.21 5.59 -3.48
CA TYR A 267 -5.61 4.26 -3.02
C TYR A 267 -5.93 4.23 -1.52
N TYR A 268 -5.09 4.87 -0.69
CA TYR A 268 -5.24 4.80 0.76
C TYR A 268 -6.23 5.83 1.31
N SER A 269 -7.07 5.39 2.25
CA SER A 269 -8.07 6.22 2.94
C SER A 269 -7.74 6.53 4.40
N GLY A 270 -6.78 5.83 4.98
CA GLY A 270 -6.42 5.93 6.40
C GLY A 270 -4.94 5.70 6.68
N MET A 271 -4.68 4.98 7.77
CA MET A 271 -3.33 4.61 8.19
C MET A 271 -2.55 3.89 7.08
N ARG A 272 -1.25 4.16 7.03
CA ARG A 272 -0.30 3.53 6.12
C ARG A 272 0.97 3.19 6.88
N PHE A 273 1.61 2.10 6.46
CA PHE A 273 2.92 1.73 6.97
C PHE A 273 3.87 1.28 5.85
N ALA A 274 5.15 1.46 6.11
CA ALA A 274 6.23 0.83 5.37
C ALA A 274 7.23 0.26 6.38
N ILE A 275 7.68 -0.98 6.16
CA ILE A 275 8.64 -1.65 7.05
C ILE A 275 9.95 -1.82 6.31
N TYR A 276 10.99 -1.21 6.84
CA TYR A 276 12.35 -1.28 6.34
C TYR A 276 13.19 -2.22 7.20
N ALA A 277 14.22 -2.79 6.61
CA ALA A 277 15.20 -3.60 7.34
C ALA A 277 16.62 -3.06 7.08
N LYS A 278 17.51 -3.29 8.02
CA LYS A 278 18.92 -2.93 7.86
C LYS A 278 19.51 -3.64 6.65
N GLY A 279 20.10 -2.86 5.73
CA GLY A 279 20.72 -3.37 4.50
C GLY A 279 19.76 -3.56 3.32
N ALA A 280 18.46 -3.41 3.52
CA ALA A 280 17.51 -3.34 2.42
C ALA A 280 17.47 -1.93 1.81
N SER A 281 17.46 -1.86 0.49
CA SER A 281 17.41 -0.58 -0.24
C SER A 281 16.00 -0.01 -0.39
N ASP A 282 14.98 -0.75 0.06
CA ASP A 282 13.57 -0.37 -0.01
C ASP A 282 12.79 -1.06 1.12
N ALA A 283 11.53 -0.65 1.31
CA ALA A 283 10.65 -1.33 2.24
C ALA A 283 10.42 -2.78 1.83
N LEU A 284 10.52 -3.68 2.80
CA LEU A 284 10.22 -5.10 2.63
C LEU A 284 8.73 -5.39 2.68
N ALA A 285 7.96 -4.58 3.41
CA ALA A 285 6.52 -4.66 3.46
C ALA A 285 5.90 -3.25 3.40
N ARG A 286 4.73 -3.17 2.79
CA ARG A 286 3.89 -1.97 2.76
C ARG A 286 2.45 -2.36 2.93
N GLY A 287 1.68 -1.51 3.58
CA GLY A 287 0.26 -1.71 3.75
C GLY A 287 -0.43 -0.44 4.22
N GLY A 288 -1.72 -0.56 4.43
CA GLY A 288 -2.53 0.53 4.94
C GLY A 288 -4.02 0.32 4.68
N ARG A 289 -4.83 1.21 5.19
CA ARG A 289 -6.28 1.18 5.06
C ARG A 289 -6.72 1.77 3.72
N TYR A 290 -7.64 1.07 3.06
CA TYR A 290 -8.26 1.49 1.79
C TYR A 290 -9.75 1.13 1.79
N ASP A 291 -10.56 1.99 2.38
CA ASP A 291 -12.00 1.79 2.47
C ASP A 291 -12.68 2.06 1.13
N GLY A 292 -13.84 1.44 0.90
CA GLY A 292 -14.67 1.68 -0.27
C GLY A 292 -14.27 0.94 -1.55
N VAL A 293 -13.21 0.16 -1.57
CA VAL A 293 -12.81 -0.64 -2.75
C VAL A 293 -13.89 -1.65 -3.14
N GLY A 294 -14.59 -2.23 -2.16
CA GLY A 294 -15.73 -3.12 -2.41
C GLY A 294 -16.87 -2.46 -3.20
N ALA A 295 -17.13 -1.16 -2.99
CA ALA A 295 -18.17 -0.42 -3.70
C ALA A 295 -17.91 -0.31 -5.20
N VAL A 296 -16.65 -0.24 -5.63
CA VAL A 296 -16.27 -0.21 -7.05
C VAL A 296 -16.62 -1.52 -7.75
N PHE A 297 -16.67 -2.63 -7.01
CA PHE A 297 -17.08 -3.95 -7.51
C PHE A 297 -18.58 -4.23 -7.30
N GLY A 298 -19.39 -3.30 -6.77
CA GLY A 298 -20.85 -3.41 -6.71
C GLY A 298 -21.42 -4.23 -5.54
N HIS A 299 -20.61 -4.62 -4.56
CA HIS A 299 -21.06 -5.21 -3.30
C HIS A 299 -20.30 -4.64 -2.11
N ARG A 300 -21.01 -4.41 -1.00
CA ARG A 300 -20.66 -3.62 0.18
C ARG A 300 -20.59 -2.11 -0.11
N ILE A 301 -21.78 -1.54 -0.11
CA ILE A 301 -21.98 -0.20 0.39
C ILE A 301 -21.91 -0.35 1.90
N ASP A 302 -21.03 0.38 2.50
CA ASP A 302 -20.84 0.51 3.94
C ASP A 302 -20.21 -0.71 4.61
N ASP A 303 -19.18 -0.41 5.18
CA ASP A 303 -18.87 -0.52 6.59
C ASP A 303 -17.37 -0.43 6.71
N GLY A 304 -16.95 0.83 6.67
CA GLY A 304 -15.69 1.20 7.24
C GLY A 304 -15.71 0.94 8.70
#